data_294f02334164002793a1be42d87745a2
#
_entry.id   294f02334164002793a1be42d87745a2
#
_cell.length_a   1.000
_cell.length_b   1.000
_cell.length_c   1.000
_cell.angle_alpha   90.00
_cell.angle_beta   90.00
_cell.angle_gamma   90.00
#
_symmetry.space_group_name_H-M   'P 1'
#
loop_
_entity.id
_entity.type
_entity.pdbx_description
1 polymer ?
#
loop_
_entity_poly.entity_id
_entity_poly.type
_entity_poly.pdbx_seq_one_letter_code
_entity_poly.pdbx_strand_id
1 'polypeptide(L)'
;MIHYVHTREIWDRNKIVIDNIFSYKVALNIIRSNDNEYEPQTVDECQRRNDWPMWKEAIQAELNSLSKREVFGPVVQTSKGVMPVGYKWVFVCKRNEKNEIIRYKARLVAQGFSQRPSIDYEETYAPVMDAITFRFLISLVAKENLDMRLMDVVIAYLYGSLDNDIYMKISKGNKMPETYNPTSRSMYSIKLQRSLYGLK
;
A
#
# COMPACT_ATOMS: atom_id res chain seq x y z
N MET A 1 15.96 -1.57 -5.89
CA MET A 1 17.01 -1.05 -6.78
C MET A 1 16.37 -0.88 -8.14
N ILE A 2 16.28 0.34 -8.64
CA ILE A 2 15.73 0.62 -9.97
C ILE A 2 16.88 0.37 -10.95
N HIS A 3 16.76 -0.65 -11.80
CA HIS A 3 17.72 -0.85 -12.88
C HIS A 3 17.50 0.24 -13.94
N TYR A 4 18.40 1.21 -13.99
CA TYR A 4 18.52 2.10 -15.14
C TYR A 4 19.15 1.33 -16.29
N VAL A 5 18.40 1.13 -17.35
CA VAL A 5 18.99 0.72 -18.62
C VAL A 5 19.81 1.91 -19.13
N HIS A 6 21.13 1.78 -19.14
CA HIS A 6 22.02 2.77 -19.73
C HIS A 6 21.83 2.71 -21.25
N THR A 7 20.90 3.49 -21.78
CA THR A 7 20.95 3.85 -23.19
C THR A 7 21.96 4.98 -23.30
N ARG A 8 22.89 4.86 -24.26
CA ARG A 8 23.92 5.90 -24.54
C ARG A 8 23.32 7.20 -25.12
N GLU A 9 22.02 7.36 -25.12
CA GLU A 9 21.35 8.57 -25.60
C GLU A 9 21.14 9.53 -24.43
N ILE A 10 21.68 10.75 -24.62
CA ILE A 10 21.44 11.89 -23.72
C ILE A 10 19.94 12.19 -23.76
N TRP A 11 19.29 12.14 -22.63
CA TRP A 11 17.87 12.41 -22.50
C TRP A 11 17.57 13.88 -22.84
N ASP A 12 16.98 14.12 -23.98
CA ASP A 12 16.54 15.44 -24.40
C ASP A 12 15.07 15.65 -24.05
N ARG A 13 14.84 16.56 -23.11
CA ARG A 13 13.51 16.90 -22.57
C ARG A 13 12.52 17.35 -23.65
N ASN A 14 13.01 17.84 -24.77
CA ASN A 14 12.22 18.36 -25.90
C ASN A 14 11.86 17.29 -26.93
N LYS A 15 12.39 16.07 -26.77
CA LYS A 15 12.13 14.92 -27.65
C LYS A 15 11.30 13.84 -26.97
N ILE A 16 10.30 14.21 -26.17
CA ILE A 16 9.32 13.23 -25.66
C ILE A 16 8.40 12.87 -26.83
N VAL A 17 8.73 11.80 -27.52
CA VAL A 17 7.82 11.19 -28.50
C VAL A 17 6.82 10.36 -27.69
N ILE A 18 5.54 10.74 -27.78
CA ILE A 18 4.42 10.07 -27.09
C ILE A 18 4.40 8.56 -27.41
N ASP A 19 4.84 8.18 -28.59
CA ASP A 19 4.97 6.78 -29.05
C ASP A 19 5.93 5.95 -28.20
N ASN A 20 6.99 6.55 -27.64
CA ASN A 20 7.94 5.83 -26.79
C ASN A 20 7.33 5.47 -25.41
N ILE A 21 6.44 6.32 -24.89
CA ILE A 21 5.72 6.02 -23.63
C ILE A 21 4.69 4.91 -23.88
N PHE A 22 4.01 4.94 -25.02
CA PHE A 22 3.07 3.91 -25.42
C PHE A 22 3.78 2.57 -25.66
N SER A 23 4.89 2.58 -26.41
CA SER A 23 5.72 1.41 -26.67
C SER A 23 6.29 0.80 -25.38
N TYR A 24 6.73 1.64 -24.44
CA TYR A 24 7.17 1.19 -23.12
C TYR A 24 6.04 0.53 -22.32
N LYS A 25 4.82 1.10 -22.31
CA LYS A 25 3.65 0.48 -21.70
C LYS A 25 3.25 -0.84 -22.36
N VAL A 26 3.32 -0.91 -23.68
CA VAL A 26 3.04 -2.14 -24.45
C VAL A 26 4.11 -3.19 -24.16
N ALA A 27 5.38 -2.83 -24.15
CA ALA A 27 6.48 -3.73 -23.81
C ALA A 27 6.36 -4.24 -22.35
N LEU A 28 6.03 -3.38 -21.39
CA LEU A 28 5.72 -3.80 -20.02
C LEU A 28 4.53 -4.76 -19.97
N ASN A 29 3.49 -4.54 -20.78
CA ASN A 29 2.35 -5.43 -20.83
C ASN A 29 2.69 -6.79 -21.46
N ILE A 30 3.56 -6.82 -22.49
CA ILE A 30 4.03 -8.06 -23.12
C ILE A 30 4.95 -8.86 -22.17
N ILE A 31 5.87 -8.17 -21.50
CA ILE A 31 6.74 -8.79 -20.46
C ILE A 31 5.89 -9.34 -19.32
N ARG A 32 4.79 -8.69 -19.03
CA ARG A 32 3.83 -9.08 -18.01
C ARG A 32 2.88 -10.22 -18.42
N SER A 33 2.78 -10.60 -19.67
CA SER A 33 1.87 -11.66 -20.18
C SER A 33 2.38 -13.10 -19.99
N ASN A 34 3.58 -13.30 -19.43
CA ASN A 34 3.99 -14.60 -18.94
C ASN A 34 3.29 -14.90 -17.61
N ASP A 35 2.30 -15.75 -17.62
CA ASP A 35 1.29 -16.01 -16.58
C ASP A 35 1.80 -16.31 -15.16
N ASN A 36 3.11 -16.46 -14.94
CA ASN A 36 3.72 -16.69 -13.63
C ASN A 36 4.46 -15.47 -13.04
N GLU A 37 4.55 -14.35 -13.76
CA GLU A 37 5.31 -13.17 -13.30
C GLU A 37 4.44 -12.03 -12.77
N TYR A 38 3.10 -12.17 -12.87
CA TYR A 38 2.17 -11.10 -12.51
C TYR A 38 1.77 -11.12 -11.04
N GLU A 39 1.90 -9.97 -10.42
CA GLU A 39 1.28 -9.70 -9.13
C GLU A 39 -0.23 -9.56 -9.33
N PRO A 40 -1.05 -10.34 -8.61
CA PRO A 40 -2.50 -10.26 -8.74
C PRO A 40 -3.01 -8.88 -8.30
N GLN A 41 -4.08 -8.41 -8.92
CA GLN A 41 -4.67 -7.11 -8.61
C GLN A 41 -5.83 -7.22 -7.62
N THR A 42 -6.43 -8.39 -7.51
CA THR A 42 -7.59 -8.64 -6.65
C THR A 42 -7.46 -9.97 -5.91
N VAL A 43 -8.21 -10.09 -4.80
CA VAL A 43 -8.29 -11.36 -4.04
C VAL A 43 -8.89 -12.47 -4.90
N ASP A 44 -9.88 -12.14 -5.75
CA ASP A 44 -10.51 -13.13 -6.63
C ASP A 44 -9.52 -13.66 -7.68
N GLU A 45 -8.60 -12.82 -8.14
CA GLU A 45 -7.51 -13.23 -9.02
C GLU A 45 -6.50 -14.11 -8.29
N CYS A 46 -6.12 -13.77 -7.05
CA CYS A 46 -5.28 -14.65 -6.21
C CYS A 46 -5.88 -16.04 -6.08
N GLN A 47 -7.21 -16.13 -5.86
CA GLN A 47 -7.91 -17.41 -5.65
C GLN A 47 -7.88 -18.33 -6.87
N ARG A 48 -7.75 -17.79 -8.08
CA ARG A 48 -7.72 -18.55 -9.32
C ARG A 48 -6.32 -19.05 -9.68
N ARG A 49 -5.29 -18.60 -8.95
CA ARG A 49 -3.89 -18.91 -9.24
C ARG A 49 -3.41 -20.16 -8.50
N ASN A 50 -2.43 -20.82 -9.06
CA ASN A 50 -1.81 -22.01 -8.44
C ASN A 50 -1.08 -21.66 -7.13
N ASP A 51 -0.59 -20.41 -6.99
CA ASP A 51 0.10 -19.90 -5.81
C ASP A 51 -0.87 -19.32 -4.75
N TRP A 52 -2.18 -19.58 -4.90
CA TRP A 52 -3.20 -19.15 -3.93
C TRP A 52 -2.88 -19.47 -2.46
N PRO A 53 -2.37 -20.67 -2.09
CA PRO A 53 -2.03 -20.94 -0.70
C PRO A 53 -1.07 -19.92 -0.09
N MET A 54 -0.07 -19.46 -0.87
CA MET A 54 0.92 -18.47 -0.45
C MET A 54 0.29 -17.08 -0.30
N TRP A 55 -0.59 -16.70 -1.23
CA TRP A 55 -1.33 -15.43 -1.13
C TRP A 55 -2.32 -15.44 0.03
N LYS A 56 -2.99 -16.56 0.28
CA LYS A 56 -3.89 -16.72 1.44
C LYS A 56 -3.15 -16.51 2.76
N GLU A 57 -1.97 -17.10 2.89
CA GLU A 57 -1.11 -16.90 4.06
C GLU A 57 -0.68 -15.43 4.21
N ALA A 58 -0.26 -14.79 3.12
CA ALA A 58 0.13 -13.37 3.14
C ALA A 58 -1.04 -12.45 3.54
N ILE A 59 -2.26 -12.71 3.04
CA ILE A 59 -3.48 -11.99 3.42
C ILE A 59 -3.78 -12.19 4.90
N GLN A 60 -3.70 -13.43 5.39
CA GLN A 60 -3.98 -13.72 6.79
C GLN A 60 -2.95 -13.09 7.73
N ALA A 61 -1.67 -13.10 7.33
CA ALA A 61 -0.60 -12.45 8.09
C ALA A 61 -0.82 -10.94 8.22
N GLU A 62 -1.28 -10.28 7.14
CA GLU A 62 -1.62 -8.85 7.18
C GLU A 62 -2.81 -8.59 8.10
N LEU A 63 -3.91 -9.34 7.97
CA LEU A 63 -5.08 -9.19 8.82
C LEU A 63 -4.76 -9.42 10.30
N ASN A 64 -3.97 -10.44 10.61
CA ASN A 64 -3.49 -10.70 11.97
C ASN A 64 -2.64 -9.54 12.50
N SER A 65 -1.78 -8.97 11.65
CA SER A 65 -0.94 -7.82 11.98
C SER A 65 -1.78 -6.58 12.31
N LEU A 66 -2.80 -6.30 11.51
CA LEU A 66 -3.72 -5.18 11.73
C LEU A 66 -4.57 -5.38 12.98
N SER A 67 -5.06 -6.61 13.22
CA SER A 67 -5.82 -6.95 14.42
C SER A 67 -4.98 -6.84 15.69
N LYS A 68 -3.74 -7.35 15.68
CA LYS A 68 -2.80 -7.23 16.82
C LYS A 68 -2.52 -5.78 17.21
N ARG A 69 -2.61 -4.87 16.25
CA ARG A 69 -2.39 -3.42 16.46
C ARG A 69 -3.67 -2.66 16.72
N GLU A 70 -4.80 -3.35 16.83
CA GLU A 70 -6.10 -2.73 17.09
C GLU A 70 -6.46 -1.63 16.08
N VAL A 71 -6.07 -1.84 14.80
CA VAL A 71 -6.40 -0.88 13.73
C VAL A 71 -7.90 -0.84 13.48
N PHE A 72 -8.55 -1.99 13.60
CA PHE A 72 -9.97 -2.13 13.39
C PHE A 72 -10.73 -2.05 14.72
N GLY A 73 -11.69 -1.17 14.79
CA GLY A 73 -12.70 -1.13 15.83
C GLY A 73 -13.89 -2.02 15.52
N PRO A 74 -15.02 -1.77 16.16
CA PRO A 74 -16.22 -2.55 15.95
C PRO A 74 -16.80 -2.37 14.54
N VAL A 75 -17.43 -3.42 14.05
CA VAL A 75 -18.32 -3.32 12.89
C VAL A 75 -19.59 -2.64 13.36
N VAL A 76 -19.99 -1.58 12.69
CA VAL A 76 -21.19 -0.80 13.03
C VAL A 76 -22.09 -0.65 11.82
N GLN A 77 -23.37 -0.46 12.06
CA GLN A 77 -24.28 -0.04 10.99
C GLN A 77 -23.88 1.36 10.54
N THR A 78 -23.71 1.53 9.22
CA THR A 78 -23.31 2.81 8.65
C THR A 78 -24.43 3.83 8.84
N SER A 79 -24.18 4.84 9.65
CA SER A 79 -25.14 5.91 9.92
C SER A 79 -25.42 6.75 8.65
N LYS A 80 -26.60 7.34 8.59
CA LYS A 80 -26.99 8.23 7.48
C LYS A 80 -26.02 9.43 7.42
N GLY A 81 -25.42 9.66 6.24
CA GLY A 81 -24.44 10.74 6.02
C GLY A 81 -22.97 10.31 6.19
N VAL A 82 -22.70 9.17 6.77
CA VAL A 82 -21.34 8.58 6.83
C VAL A 82 -21.01 7.97 5.47
N MET A 83 -19.86 8.33 4.91
CA MET A 83 -19.33 7.77 3.67
C MET A 83 -18.08 6.91 3.98
N PRO A 84 -18.23 5.59 4.12
CA PRO A 84 -17.08 4.74 4.44
C PRO A 84 -16.04 4.76 3.32
N VAL A 85 -14.77 4.97 3.69
CA VAL A 85 -13.62 4.93 2.79
C VAL A 85 -13.50 3.53 2.18
N GLY A 86 -13.22 3.45 0.89
CA GLY A 86 -12.95 2.20 0.21
C GLY A 86 -11.61 1.59 0.65
N TYR A 87 -11.36 0.36 0.21
CA TYR A 87 -10.08 -0.31 0.41
C TYR A 87 -9.60 -0.96 -0.88
N LYS A 88 -8.29 -1.23 -0.93
CA LYS A 88 -7.66 -2.03 -1.98
C LYS A 88 -6.64 -2.97 -1.34
N TRP A 89 -6.58 -4.21 -1.84
CA TRP A 89 -5.46 -5.09 -1.58
C TRP A 89 -4.32 -4.78 -2.56
N VAL A 90 -3.11 -4.73 -2.04
CA VAL A 90 -1.87 -4.59 -2.82
C VAL A 90 -1.03 -5.84 -2.57
N PHE A 91 -0.73 -6.54 -3.65
CA PHE A 91 0.03 -7.79 -3.64
C PHE A 91 1.40 -7.56 -4.24
N VAL A 92 2.44 -8.07 -3.60
CA VAL A 92 3.83 -7.91 -4.05
C VAL A 92 4.59 -9.22 -3.83
N CYS A 93 5.25 -9.71 -4.86
CA CYS A 93 6.24 -10.77 -4.78
C CYS A 93 7.63 -10.17 -4.55
N LYS A 94 8.24 -10.45 -3.40
CA LYS A 94 9.65 -10.12 -3.21
C LYS A 94 10.53 -11.20 -3.85
N ARG A 95 11.52 -10.76 -4.63
CA ARG A 95 12.42 -11.65 -5.36
C ARG A 95 13.86 -11.44 -4.88
N ASN A 96 14.67 -12.49 -5.00
CA ASN A 96 16.11 -12.42 -4.77
C ASN A 96 16.86 -11.94 -6.04
N GLU A 97 18.17 -11.89 -5.97
CA GLU A 97 19.04 -11.49 -7.10
C GLU A 97 18.93 -12.43 -8.32
N LYS A 98 18.50 -13.68 -8.10
CA LYS A 98 18.26 -14.69 -9.14
C LYS A 98 16.83 -14.65 -9.71
N ASN A 99 16.04 -13.62 -9.36
CA ASN A 99 14.64 -13.46 -9.73
C ASN A 99 13.68 -14.51 -9.17
N GLU A 100 14.10 -15.31 -8.16
CA GLU A 100 13.26 -16.30 -7.50
C GLU A 100 12.37 -15.60 -6.44
N ILE A 101 11.11 -16.01 -6.33
CA ILE A 101 10.20 -15.46 -5.33
C ILE A 101 10.61 -15.97 -3.95
N ILE A 102 11.03 -15.07 -3.07
CA ILE A 102 11.42 -15.36 -1.68
C ILE A 102 10.31 -15.07 -0.68
N ARG A 103 9.33 -14.23 -1.06
CA ARG A 103 8.24 -13.86 -0.16
C ARG A 103 7.05 -13.28 -0.90
N TYR A 104 5.86 -13.76 -0.54
CA TYR A 104 4.58 -13.14 -0.90
C TYR A 104 4.21 -12.11 0.17
N LYS A 105 3.74 -10.96 -0.25
CA LYS A 105 3.31 -9.89 0.64
C LYS A 105 1.99 -9.31 0.18
N ALA A 106 1.02 -9.26 1.09
CA ALA A 106 -0.24 -8.56 0.89
C ALA A 106 -0.32 -7.37 1.84
N ARG A 107 -0.90 -6.26 1.40
CA ARG A 107 -1.22 -5.09 2.21
C ARG A 107 -2.64 -4.64 1.96
N LEU A 108 -3.35 -4.37 3.04
CA LEU A 108 -4.65 -3.71 2.97
C LEU A 108 -4.44 -2.19 3.03
N VAL A 109 -4.92 -1.49 2.00
CA VAL A 109 -4.70 -0.05 1.83
C VAL A 109 -6.05 0.64 1.74
N ALA A 110 -6.26 1.67 2.54
CA ALA A 110 -7.45 2.51 2.45
C ALA A 110 -7.39 3.40 1.20
N GLN A 111 -8.54 3.68 0.61
CA GLN A 111 -8.65 4.58 -0.54
C GLN A 111 -8.85 6.03 -0.06
N GLY A 112 -7.78 6.60 0.54
CA GLY A 112 -7.79 7.93 1.14
C GLY A 112 -8.15 9.07 0.18
N PHE A 113 -8.11 8.83 -1.13
CA PHE A 113 -8.58 9.80 -2.11
C PHE A 113 -10.10 10.08 -2.00
N SER A 114 -10.85 9.20 -1.34
CA SER A 114 -12.28 9.40 -1.06
C SER A 114 -12.55 10.15 0.24
N GLN A 115 -11.53 10.45 1.03
CA GLN A 115 -11.65 11.27 2.24
C GLN A 115 -11.93 12.72 1.88
N ARG A 116 -12.73 13.39 2.70
CA ARG A 116 -13.17 14.76 2.49
C ARG A 116 -12.31 15.71 3.32
N PRO A 117 -11.71 16.75 2.68
CA PRO A 117 -10.99 17.79 3.40
C PRO A 117 -11.91 18.47 4.45
N SER A 118 -11.33 18.85 5.57
CA SER A 118 -12.02 19.52 6.70
C SER A 118 -13.14 18.71 7.38
N ILE A 119 -13.31 17.42 7.01
CA ILE A 119 -14.26 16.50 7.64
C ILE A 119 -13.55 15.23 8.10
N ASP A 120 -12.85 14.59 7.19
CA ASP A 120 -12.16 13.32 7.44
C ASP A 120 -10.65 13.53 7.73
N TYR A 121 -10.10 14.69 7.34
CA TYR A 121 -8.72 15.13 7.64
C TYR A 121 -8.60 16.65 7.44
N GLU A 122 -7.63 17.27 8.10
CA GLU A 122 -7.34 18.71 7.96
C GLU A 122 -6.08 18.95 7.12
N GLU A 123 -4.97 18.36 7.48
CA GLU A 123 -3.69 18.53 6.79
C GLU A 123 -3.13 17.22 6.24
N THR A 124 -2.45 17.30 5.10
CA THR A 124 -1.81 16.15 4.44
C THR A 124 -0.29 16.29 4.32
N TYR A 125 0.28 17.34 4.93
CA TYR A 125 1.71 17.60 4.83
C TYR A 125 2.49 16.60 5.69
N ALA A 126 3.27 15.74 5.01
CA ALA A 126 4.26 14.88 5.65
C ALA A 126 5.65 15.40 5.27
N PRO A 127 6.41 16.02 6.20
CA PRO A 127 7.73 16.53 5.90
C PRO A 127 8.67 15.39 5.53
N VAL A 128 9.29 15.51 4.37
CA VAL A 128 10.34 14.61 3.90
C VAL A 128 11.62 15.40 3.79
N MET A 129 12.71 14.86 4.34
CA MET A 129 14.02 15.49 4.24
C MET A 129 14.43 15.61 2.76
N ASP A 130 14.82 16.81 2.34
CA ASP A 130 15.28 17.06 1.00
C ASP A 130 16.69 16.49 0.76
N ALA A 131 17.06 16.34 -0.51
CA ALA A 131 18.34 15.75 -0.91
C ALA A 131 19.55 16.61 -0.50
N ILE A 132 19.37 17.93 -0.33
CA ILE A 132 20.45 18.84 0.06
C ILE A 132 20.77 18.63 1.53
N THR A 133 19.75 18.63 2.39
CA THR A 133 19.88 18.36 3.82
C THR A 133 20.49 16.98 4.06
N PHE A 134 20.06 15.96 3.30
CA PHE A 134 20.64 14.62 3.40
C PHE A 134 22.14 14.61 3.08
N ARG A 135 22.56 15.24 1.99
CA ARG A 135 23.98 15.33 1.60
C ARG A 135 24.79 16.12 2.62
N PHE A 136 24.24 17.21 3.15
CA PHE A 136 24.87 17.98 4.19
C PHE A 136 25.12 17.14 5.46
N LEU A 137 24.12 16.40 5.92
CA LEU A 137 24.28 15.50 7.08
C LEU A 137 25.35 14.42 6.85
N ILE A 138 25.38 13.80 5.66
CA ILE A 138 26.43 12.83 5.32
C ILE A 138 27.83 13.48 5.32
N SER A 139 27.96 14.69 4.78
CA SER A 139 29.21 15.44 4.79
C SER A 139 29.66 15.77 6.21
N LEU A 140 28.72 16.11 7.08
CA LEU A 140 29.01 16.35 8.49
C LEU A 140 29.47 15.09 9.21
N VAL A 141 28.80 13.94 8.98
CA VAL A 141 29.20 12.63 9.50
C VAL A 141 30.64 12.32 9.12
N ALA A 142 30.99 12.52 7.84
CA ALA A 142 32.34 12.25 7.35
C ALA A 142 33.39 13.22 7.94
N LYS A 143 33.03 14.52 8.05
CA LYS A 143 33.94 15.55 8.60
C LYS A 143 34.23 15.36 10.07
N GLU A 144 33.18 15.09 10.86
CA GLU A 144 33.30 14.98 12.33
C GLU A 144 33.53 13.55 12.79
N ASN A 145 33.78 12.60 11.85
CA ASN A 145 33.98 11.18 12.11
C ASN A 145 32.93 10.57 13.04
N LEU A 146 31.63 10.85 12.74
CA LEU A 146 30.50 10.39 13.53
C LEU A 146 30.05 8.99 13.10
N ASP A 147 29.53 8.22 14.06
CA ASP A 147 28.86 6.95 13.76
C ASP A 147 27.51 7.19 13.12
N MET A 148 27.25 6.52 11.99
CA MET A 148 25.97 6.57 11.30
C MET A 148 25.25 5.22 11.39
N ARG A 149 23.96 5.25 11.76
CA ARG A 149 23.11 4.07 11.80
C ARG A 149 21.90 4.26 10.92
N LEU A 150 21.65 3.27 10.08
CA LEU A 150 20.41 3.21 9.29
C LEU A 150 19.36 2.48 10.11
N MET A 151 18.23 3.16 10.37
CA MET A 151 17.09 2.58 11.07
C MET A 151 15.83 2.74 10.23
N ASP A 152 15.01 1.69 10.19
CA ASP A 152 13.69 1.72 9.56
C ASP A 152 12.64 1.45 10.62
N VAL A 153 11.61 2.29 10.65
CA VAL A 153 10.49 2.10 11.57
C VAL A 153 9.51 1.11 10.97
N VAL A 154 9.45 -0.06 11.58
CA VAL A 154 8.53 -1.10 11.13
C VAL A 154 7.09 -0.63 11.33
N ILE A 155 6.39 -0.40 10.20
CA ILE A 155 4.94 -0.13 10.21
C ILE A 155 4.57 1.19 10.93
N ALA A 156 5.35 2.25 10.75
CA ALA A 156 5.17 3.56 11.41
C ALA A 156 3.71 4.07 11.29
N TYR A 157 3.11 3.96 10.11
CA TYR A 157 1.73 4.45 9.87
C TYR A 157 0.67 3.82 10.77
N LEU A 158 0.79 2.56 11.15
CA LEU A 158 -0.22 1.87 11.96
C LEU A 158 -0.19 2.25 13.45
N TYR A 159 0.77 3.08 13.86
CA TYR A 159 0.83 3.65 15.21
C TYR A 159 0.18 5.02 15.32
N GLY A 160 -0.12 5.65 14.19
CA GLY A 160 -0.76 6.98 14.16
C GLY A 160 -2.17 6.92 14.76
N SER A 161 -2.48 7.89 15.62
CA SER A 161 -3.84 8.17 16.04
C SER A 161 -4.64 8.76 14.89
N LEU A 162 -5.94 8.71 14.99
CA LEU A 162 -6.86 9.38 14.07
C LEU A 162 -7.54 10.52 14.83
N ASP A 163 -7.50 11.72 14.26
CA ASP A 163 -8.12 12.91 14.88
C ASP A 163 -9.63 12.92 14.67
N ASN A 164 -10.08 12.26 13.60
CA ASN A 164 -11.49 12.14 13.22
C ASN A 164 -11.96 10.70 13.17
N ASP A 165 -13.27 10.49 13.32
CA ASP A 165 -13.91 9.20 13.18
C ASP A 165 -13.93 8.76 11.72
N ILE A 166 -13.07 7.82 11.35
CA ILE A 166 -12.98 7.26 10.00
C ILE A 166 -13.61 5.88 9.96
N TYR A 167 -14.50 5.70 9.01
CA TYR A 167 -15.16 4.43 8.73
C TYR A 167 -14.68 3.87 7.41
N MET A 168 -14.44 2.58 7.35
CA MET A 168 -13.98 1.87 6.16
C MET A 168 -14.97 0.78 5.77
N LYS A 169 -15.13 0.54 4.48
CA LYS A 169 -15.90 -0.61 3.95
C LYS A 169 -15.26 -1.91 4.44
N ILE A 170 -16.10 -2.89 4.78
CA ILE A 170 -15.62 -4.18 5.30
C ILE A 170 -14.87 -4.92 4.19
N SER A 171 -13.57 -5.18 4.41
CA SER A 171 -12.71 -5.84 3.42
C SER A 171 -13.04 -7.33 3.26
N LYS A 172 -12.80 -7.86 2.05
CA LYS A 172 -12.78 -9.32 1.84
C LYS A 172 -11.70 -9.93 2.73
N GLY A 173 -12.09 -10.97 3.48
CA GLY A 173 -11.22 -11.63 4.48
C GLY A 173 -11.51 -11.23 5.91
N ASN A 174 -12.09 -10.07 6.19
CA ASN A 174 -12.59 -9.75 7.53
C ASN A 174 -13.87 -10.54 7.84
N LYS A 175 -13.86 -11.20 9.00
CA LYS A 175 -15.04 -11.91 9.51
C LYS A 175 -16.10 -10.89 9.93
N MET A 176 -17.32 -11.12 9.47
CA MET A 176 -18.49 -10.43 10.01
C MET A 176 -18.91 -11.11 11.30
N PRO A 177 -19.37 -10.38 12.32
CA PRO A 177 -20.05 -10.99 13.45
C PRO A 177 -21.24 -11.81 12.98
N GLU A 178 -21.49 -12.96 13.60
CA GLU A 178 -22.57 -13.90 13.20
C GLU A 178 -23.97 -13.28 13.30
N THR A 179 -24.11 -12.24 14.10
CA THR A 179 -25.36 -11.47 14.27
C THR A 179 -25.73 -10.62 13.06
N TYR A 180 -24.86 -10.48 12.08
CA TYR A 180 -25.10 -9.62 10.91
C TYR A 180 -25.45 -10.43 9.66
N ASN A 181 -26.48 -10.00 8.95
CA ASN A 181 -26.88 -10.63 7.70
C ASN A 181 -25.82 -10.40 6.60
N PRO A 182 -25.20 -11.45 6.05
CA PRO A 182 -24.13 -11.31 5.03
C PRO A 182 -24.60 -10.63 3.74
N THR A 183 -25.90 -10.67 3.43
CA THR A 183 -26.49 -10.00 2.26
C THR A 183 -26.50 -8.47 2.39
N SER A 184 -26.41 -7.95 3.60
CA SER A 184 -26.46 -6.50 3.87
C SER A 184 -25.10 -5.89 4.18
N ARG A 185 -24.00 -6.52 3.73
CA ARG A 185 -22.62 -6.07 4.02
C ARG A 185 -22.37 -4.60 3.68
N SER A 186 -23.03 -4.06 2.67
CA SER A 186 -22.92 -2.65 2.28
C SER A 186 -23.52 -1.67 3.29
N MET A 187 -24.39 -2.15 4.19
CA MET A 187 -25.01 -1.33 5.24
C MET A 187 -24.12 -1.20 6.48
N TYR A 188 -22.99 -1.88 6.51
CA TYR A 188 -22.07 -1.89 7.64
C TYR A 188 -20.69 -1.37 7.25
N SER A 189 -20.01 -0.80 8.23
CA SER A 189 -18.65 -0.31 8.11
C SER A 189 -17.84 -0.66 9.36
N ILE A 190 -16.52 -0.64 9.23
CA ILE A 190 -15.59 -0.80 10.34
C ILE A 190 -15.11 0.59 10.73
N LYS A 191 -15.30 0.97 12.00
CA LYS A 191 -14.67 2.17 12.55
C LYS A 191 -13.17 1.88 12.69
N LEU A 192 -12.32 2.74 12.16
CA LEU A 192 -10.88 2.64 12.36
C LEU A 192 -10.53 3.25 13.72
N GLN A 193 -9.64 2.58 14.46
CA GLN A 193 -9.11 3.04 15.74
C GLN A 193 -7.70 3.64 15.58
N ARG A 194 -6.99 3.22 14.54
CA ARG A 194 -5.66 3.71 14.20
C ARG A 194 -5.53 3.94 12.71
N SER A 195 -4.52 4.68 12.33
CA SER A 195 -4.20 4.95 10.93
C SER A 195 -3.96 3.66 10.15
N LEU A 196 -4.35 3.67 8.89
CA LEU A 196 -4.14 2.59 7.93
C LEU A 196 -3.44 3.15 6.70
N TYR A 197 -2.64 2.33 6.05
CA TYR A 197 -1.98 2.71 4.79
C TYR A 197 -2.96 3.32 3.80
N GLY A 198 -2.59 4.44 3.19
CA GLY A 198 -3.36 5.12 2.16
C GLY A 198 -4.38 6.13 2.69
N LEU A 199 -4.55 6.29 4.01
CA LEU A 199 -5.26 7.44 4.57
C LEU A 199 -4.43 8.73 4.40
N LYS A 200 -5.14 9.86 4.36
CA LYS A 200 -4.56 11.19 4.36
C LYS A 200 -4.47 11.73 5.77
#